data_c6023c7fbd366f2e598a8e4e19da0a58
#
_entry.id   c6023c7fbd366f2e598a8e4e19da0a58
#
_cell.length_a   1.000
_cell.length_b   1.000
_cell.length_c   1.000
_cell.angle_alpha   90.00
_cell.angle_beta   90.00
_cell.angle_gamma   90.00
#
_symmetry.space_group_name_H-M   'P 1'
#
loop_
_entity.id
_entity.type
_entity.pdbx_description
1 polymer ?
#
loop_
_entity_poly.entity_id
_entity_poly.type
_entity_poly.pdbx_seq_one_letter_code
_entity_poly.pdbx_strand_id
1 'polypeptide(L)'
;MPQKRIVAYFPEWKVRDEYLGYSIEDIPWKLLTHINYAFAKIVDGKVHPIDEHLFYSNMKKIKEFKKEYKNVKILISVGGWTDSGEFSDVALTEENRRKFAKSVLELIKEFNLDGVDIDWEFPVSGGLPTNKARPEDKENFTLLLKTLREILNEENKDLLLTIAAPASYTQIHNTEPDKYHVFLDFINLMTYDFHGIWDKYTN
;
A
#
# COMPACT_ATOMS: atom_id res chain seq x y z
N MET A 1 27.95 1.35 -3.35
CA MET A 1 26.99 0.33 -2.90
C MET A 1 25.60 0.93 -3.05
N PRO A 2 24.59 0.20 -3.50
CA PRO A 2 23.24 0.74 -3.50
C PRO A 2 22.84 1.14 -2.07
N GLN A 3 22.23 2.29 -1.93
CA GLN A 3 21.78 2.78 -0.62
C GLN A 3 20.73 1.79 -0.08
N LYS A 4 20.93 1.31 1.16
CA LYS A 4 19.94 0.44 1.82
C LYS A 4 18.64 1.21 2.03
N ARG A 5 17.50 0.58 1.74
CA ARG A 5 16.19 1.10 2.06
C ARG A 5 15.82 0.71 3.50
N ILE A 6 15.26 1.66 4.24
CA ILE A 6 14.63 1.43 5.54
C ILE A 6 13.21 1.95 5.38
N VAL A 7 12.27 1.03 5.23
CA VAL A 7 10.86 1.31 4.98
C VAL A 7 10.06 1.07 6.25
N ALA A 8 9.21 2.00 6.64
CA ALA A 8 8.30 1.84 7.77
C ALA A 8 6.86 2.10 7.33
N TYR A 9 5.92 1.38 7.92
CA TYR A 9 4.49 1.68 7.81
C TYR A 9 4.08 2.58 8.98
N PHE A 10 3.41 3.69 8.67
CA PHE A 10 2.83 4.57 9.68
C PHE A 10 1.33 4.26 9.78
N PRO A 11 0.87 3.61 10.87
CA PRO A 11 -0.53 3.28 11.06
C PRO A 11 -1.31 4.50 11.59
N GLU A 12 -2.09 5.16 10.73
CA GLU A 12 -2.75 6.43 11.05
C GLU A 12 -3.63 6.39 12.31
N TRP A 13 -4.27 5.24 12.57
CA TRP A 13 -5.14 5.06 13.75
C TRP A 13 -4.41 5.14 15.08
N LYS A 14 -3.08 4.97 15.11
CA LYS A 14 -2.26 5.05 16.31
C LYS A 14 -2.08 6.47 16.85
N VAL A 15 -2.46 7.47 16.05
CA VAL A 15 -2.49 8.87 16.49
C VAL A 15 -3.53 9.12 17.59
N ARG A 16 -4.57 8.28 17.68
CA ARG A 16 -5.61 8.39 18.70
C ARG A 16 -5.05 8.00 20.06
N ASP A 17 -5.40 8.75 21.11
CA ASP A 17 -4.92 8.53 22.48
C ASP A 17 -5.17 7.10 22.99
N GLU A 18 -6.31 6.50 22.63
CA GLU A 18 -6.65 5.11 22.95
C GLU A 18 -5.65 4.07 22.40
N TYR A 19 -4.83 4.47 21.41
CA TYR A 19 -3.82 3.64 20.75
C TYR A 19 -2.38 4.15 20.95
N LEU A 20 -2.05 4.84 22.02
CA LEU A 20 -0.72 5.34 22.37
C LEU A 20 -0.41 6.78 21.93
N GLY A 21 -1.28 7.45 21.17
CA GLY A 21 -1.03 8.82 20.69
C GLY A 21 0.19 8.94 19.76
N TYR A 22 0.61 7.83 19.09
CA TYR A 22 1.78 7.86 18.19
C TYR A 22 1.48 8.67 16.94
N SER A 23 2.19 9.76 16.77
CA SER A 23 1.90 10.77 15.76
C SER A 23 3.02 10.90 14.71
N ILE A 24 2.81 11.77 13.72
CA ILE A 24 3.81 12.06 12.68
C ILE A 24 5.11 12.59 13.27
N GLU A 25 5.04 13.30 14.40
CA GLU A 25 6.16 13.86 15.13
C GLU A 25 7.05 12.81 15.78
N ASP A 26 6.47 11.64 16.11
CA ASP A 26 7.17 10.54 16.78
C ASP A 26 7.92 9.62 15.80
N ILE A 27 7.68 9.79 14.50
CA ILE A 27 8.36 9.01 13.46
C ILE A 27 9.87 9.27 13.51
N PRO A 28 10.73 8.23 13.51
CA PRO A 28 12.17 8.39 13.51
C PRO A 28 12.70 8.78 12.12
N TRP A 29 12.30 9.95 11.62
CA TRP A 29 12.58 10.46 10.26
C TRP A 29 14.02 10.32 9.80
N LYS A 30 14.99 10.55 10.73
CA LYS A 30 16.43 10.48 10.43
C LYS A 30 16.90 9.07 10.06
N LEU A 31 16.16 8.05 10.47
CA LEU A 31 16.54 6.65 10.27
C LEU A 31 15.87 6.03 9.04
N LEU A 32 14.83 6.67 8.52
CA LEU A 32 14.00 6.11 7.46
C LEU A 32 14.39 6.66 6.08
N THR A 33 14.19 5.82 5.07
CA THR A 33 14.26 6.24 3.67
C THR A 33 12.89 6.33 3.02
N HIS A 34 11.92 5.54 3.51
CA HIS A 34 10.55 5.49 3.00
C HIS A 34 9.57 5.34 4.16
N ILE A 35 8.42 5.99 4.02
CA ILE A 35 7.28 5.85 4.91
C ILE A 35 6.06 5.50 4.06
N ASN A 36 5.46 4.35 4.31
CA ASN A 36 4.16 3.97 3.77
C ASN A 36 3.10 4.43 4.75
N TYR A 37 2.31 5.43 4.36
CA TYR A 37 1.18 5.90 5.16
C TYR A 37 0.04 4.89 5.08
N ALA A 38 -0.28 4.24 6.16
CA ALA A 38 -1.24 3.16 6.25
C ALA A 38 -2.51 3.62 6.99
N PHE A 39 -3.69 3.60 6.38
CA PHE A 39 -3.98 3.13 5.03
C PHE A 39 -4.96 4.08 4.33
N ALA A 40 -5.11 3.91 3.02
CA ALA A 40 -6.25 4.36 2.26
C ALA A 40 -7.11 3.15 1.87
N LYS A 41 -8.40 3.36 1.64
CA LYS A 41 -9.38 2.34 1.21
C LYS A 41 -9.85 2.59 -0.22
N ILE A 42 -10.55 1.62 -0.76
CA ILE A 42 -11.21 1.74 -2.07
C ILE A 42 -12.72 1.95 -1.84
N VAL A 43 -13.28 2.99 -2.47
CA VAL A 43 -14.71 3.27 -2.48
C VAL A 43 -15.12 3.58 -3.91
N ASP A 44 -16.12 2.88 -4.43
CA ASP A 44 -16.61 3.06 -5.81
C ASP A 44 -15.48 3.00 -6.87
N GLY A 45 -14.50 2.12 -6.65
CA GLY A 45 -13.37 1.93 -7.55
C GLY A 45 -12.34 3.06 -7.57
N LYS A 46 -12.32 3.91 -6.54
CA LYS A 46 -11.34 4.97 -6.35
C LYS A 46 -10.68 4.87 -4.98
N VAL A 47 -9.46 5.39 -4.86
CA VAL A 47 -8.78 5.51 -3.58
C VAL A 47 -9.38 6.66 -2.76
N HIS A 48 -9.57 6.41 -1.46
CA HIS A 48 -10.06 7.39 -0.49
C HIS A 48 -9.32 7.22 0.84
N PRO A 49 -9.07 8.30 1.59
CA PRO A 49 -8.67 8.20 2.99
C PRO A 49 -9.66 7.37 3.81
N ILE A 50 -9.18 6.70 4.86
CA ILE A 50 -10.07 6.00 5.81
C ILE A 50 -10.77 7.01 6.71
N ASP A 51 -9.99 7.92 7.31
CA ASP A 51 -10.46 9.06 8.10
C ASP A 51 -9.96 10.35 7.44
N GLU A 52 -10.84 11.04 6.73
CA GLU A 52 -10.46 12.25 5.99
C GLU A 52 -9.85 13.32 6.88
N HIS A 53 -10.46 13.60 8.03
CA HIS A 53 -10.00 14.66 8.93
C HIS A 53 -8.58 14.36 9.44
N LEU A 54 -8.35 13.12 9.88
CA LEU A 54 -7.05 12.67 10.36
C LEU A 54 -6.02 12.66 9.25
N PHE A 55 -6.39 12.16 8.07
CA PHE A 55 -5.54 12.12 6.90
C PHE A 55 -5.03 13.52 6.50
N TYR A 56 -5.95 14.49 6.32
CA TYR A 56 -5.58 15.86 5.95
C TYR A 56 -4.69 16.53 7.01
N SER A 57 -4.99 16.30 8.29
CA SER A 57 -4.15 16.79 9.40
C SER A 57 -2.75 16.22 9.33
N ASN A 58 -2.61 14.90 9.12
CA ASN A 58 -1.34 14.21 9.04
C ASN A 58 -0.56 14.62 7.79
N MET A 59 -1.21 14.76 6.62
CA MET A 59 -0.56 15.20 5.39
C MET A 59 0.02 16.61 5.52
N LYS A 60 -0.66 17.50 6.23
CA LYS A 60 -0.12 18.83 6.55
C LYS A 60 1.18 18.74 7.36
N LYS A 61 1.21 17.90 8.39
CA LYS A 61 2.41 17.67 9.21
C LYS A 61 3.53 17.02 8.39
N ILE A 62 3.23 15.97 7.62
CA ILE A 62 4.20 15.32 6.72
C ILE A 62 4.84 16.33 5.79
N LYS A 63 4.05 17.24 5.20
CA LYS A 63 4.57 18.30 4.33
C LYS A 63 5.58 19.21 5.02
N GLU A 64 5.37 19.52 6.31
CA GLU A 64 6.35 20.30 7.08
C GLU A 64 7.63 19.49 7.36
N PHE A 65 7.50 18.23 7.78
CA PHE A 65 8.67 17.37 8.02
C PHE A 65 9.48 17.10 6.74
N LYS A 66 8.84 16.97 5.57
CA LYS A 66 9.54 16.83 4.29
C LYS A 66 10.42 18.03 3.93
N LYS A 67 10.20 19.20 4.48
CA LYS A 67 11.11 20.37 4.27
C LYS A 67 12.48 20.11 4.86
N GLU A 68 12.54 19.43 6.01
CA GLU A 68 13.78 19.05 6.70
C GLU A 68 14.32 17.71 6.16
N TYR A 69 13.44 16.71 6.00
CA TYR A 69 13.79 15.34 5.60
C TYR A 69 13.49 15.07 4.12
N LYS A 70 14.08 15.88 3.22
CA LYS A 70 13.80 15.89 1.78
C LYS A 70 14.03 14.55 1.08
N ASN A 71 14.90 13.72 1.63
CA ASN A 71 15.27 12.42 1.04
C ASN A 71 14.32 11.28 1.45
N VAL A 72 13.45 11.49 2.44
CA VAL A 72 12.48 10.49 2.87
C VAL A 72 11.32 10.47 1.88
N LYS A 73 11.04 9.31 1.30
CA LYS A 73 9.94 9.09 0.37
C LYS A 73 8.66 8.75 1.13
N ILE A 74 7.55 9.34 0.72
CA ILE A 74 6.22 9.09 1.33
C ILE A 74 5.33 8.46 0.29
N LEU A 75 4.85 7.25 0.57
CA LEU A 75 3.89 6.54 -0.25
C LEU A 75 2.57 6.42 0.51
N ILE A 76 1.47 6.43 -0.24
CA ILE A 76 0.18 6.00 0.30
C ILE A 76 0.05 4.50 0.16
N SER A 77 -0.18 3.78 1.25
CA SER A 77 -0.51 2.35 1.22
C SER A 77 -2.02 2.17 1.12
N VAL A 78 -2.47 1.38 0.15
CA VAL A 78 -3.89 1.15 -0.12
C VAL A 78 -4.24 -0.30 0.22
N GLY A 79 -5.26 -0.50 1.04
CA GLY A 79 -5.75 -1.82 1.44
C GLY A 79 -5.39 -2.19 2.87
N GLY A 80 -4.54 -3.21 3.04
CA GLY A 80 -4.28 -3.86 4.30
C GLY A 80 -5.38 -4.85 4.68
N TRP A 81 -5.29 -5.45 5.85
CA TRP A 81 -6.16 -6.52 6.29
C TRP A 81 -7.66 -6.18 6.23
N THR A 82 -8.03 -4.96 6.63
CA THR A 82 -9.44 -4.55 6.75
C THR A 82 -10.03 -3.96 5.48
N ASP A 83 -9.20 -3.42 4.57
CA ASP A 83 -9.67 -2.59 3.46
C ASP A 83 -9.32 -3.16 2.07
N SER A 84 -9.05 -4.47 2.00
CA SER A 84 -8.74 -5.19 0.74
C SER A 84 -9.98 -5.67 -0.02
N GLY A 85 -11.20 -5.49 0.50
CA GLY A 85 -12.42 -6.09 -0.03
C GLY A 85 -12.79 -5.74 -1.47
N GLU A 86 -12.43 -4.55 -1.94
CA GLU A 86 -12.81 -4.04 -3.25
C GLU A 86 -11.74 -4.27 -4.35
N PHE A 87 -10.56 -4.77 -4.01
CA PHE A 87 -9.49 -4.95 -5.01
C PHE A 87 -9.87 -5.88 -6.15
N SER A 88 -10.58 -6.97 -5.87
CA SER A 88 -10.99 -7.93 -6.90
C SER A 88 -11.91 -7.29 -7.96
N ASP A 89 -12.78 -6.34 -7.57
CA ASP A 89 -13.62 -5.59 -8.51
C ASP A 89 -12.81 -4.53 -9.28
N VAL A 90 -11.90 -3.85 -8.59
CA VAL A 90 -11.00 -2.87 -9.22
C VAL A 90 -10.08 -3.51 -10.24
N ALA A 91 -9.56 -4.69 -9.94
CA ALA A 91 -8.64 -5.39 -10.82
C ALA A 91 -9.30 -6.04 -12.03
N LEU A 92 -10.62 -6.28 -11.99
CA LEU A 92 -11.36 -7.12 -12.91
C LEU A 92 -11.30 -6.67 -14.38
N THR A 93 -11.50 -5.38 -14.63
CA THR A 93 -11.53 -4.84 -16.00
C THR A 93 -10.49 -3.75 -16.21
N GLU A 94 -10.08 -3.53 -17.47
CA GLU A 94 -9.17 -2.44 -17.80
C GLU A 94 -9.75 -1.08 -17.39
N GLU A 95 -11.04 -0.86 -17.60
CA GLU A 95 -11.72 0.36 -17.22
C GLU A 95 -11.61 0.63 -15.73
N ASN A 96 -11.89 -0.40 -14.89
CA ASN A 96 -11.80 -0.29 -13.44
C ASN A 96 -10.36 -0.05 -12.99
N ARG A 97 -9.39 -0.78 -13.54
CA ARG A 97 -7.96 -0.58 -13.23
C ARG A 97 -7.51 0.84 -13.55
N ARG A 98 -7.90 1.36 -14.73
CA ARG A 98 -7.56 2.74 -15.12
C ARG A 98 -8.25 3.78 -14.25
N LYS A 99 -9.52 3.56 -13.87
CA LYS A 99 -10.27 4.44 -12.96
C LYS A 99 -9.55 4.53 -11.61
N PHE A 100 -9.18 3.40 -11.03
CA PHE A 100 -8.45 3.31 -9.78
C PHE A 100 -7.07 3.99 -9.89
N ALA A 101 -6.26 3.62 -10.88
CA ALA A 101 -4.92 4.15 -11.07
C ALA A 101 -4.91 5.69 -11.24
N LYS A 102 -5.89 6.25 -11.96
CA LYS A 102 -6.04 7.70 -12.07
C LYS A 102 -6.37 8.34 -10.73
N SER A 103 -7.27 7.75 -9.94
CA SER A 103 -7.59 8.30 -8.61
C SER A 103 -6.39 8.24 -7.65
N VAL A 104 -5.56 7.21 -7.75
CA VAL A 104 -4.29 7.12 -7.01
C VAL A 104 -3.34 8.25 -7.43
N LEU A 105 -3.19 8.49 -8.73
CA LEU A 105 -2.35 9.57 -9.23
C LEU A 105 -2.87 10.94 -8.79
N GLU A 106 -4.19 11.17 -8.80
CA GLU A 106 -4.82 12.39 -8.31
C GLU A 106 -4.45 12.63 -6.84
N LEU A 107 -4.56 11.60 -5.98
CA LEU A 107 -4.18 11.70 -4.57
C LEU A 107 -2.69 11.98 -4.38
N ILE A 108 -1.82 11.30 -5.13
CA ILE A 108 -0.37 11.55 -5.12
C ILE A 108 -0.06 13.01 -5.46
N LYS A 109 -0.71 13.57 -6.48
CA LYS A 109 -0.50 14.97 -6.91
C LYS A 109 -1.02 15.97 -5.89
N GLU A 110 -2.21 15.73 -5.34
CA GLU A 110 -2.82 16.61 -4.34
C GLU A 110 -1.93 16.80 -3.10
N PHE A 111 -1.35 15.69 -2.62
CA PHE A 111 -0.54 15.70 -1.39
C PHE A 111 0.97 15.70 -1.63
N ASN A 112 1.41 15.77 -2.91
CA ASN A 112 2.83 15.70 -3.30
C ASN A 112 3.54 14.49 -2.66
N LEU A 113 2.91 13.31 -2.81
CA LEU A 113 3.47 12.04 -2.38
C LEU A 113 4.49 11.53 -3.40
N ASP A 114 5.34 10.60 -2.98
CA ASP A 114 6.39 10.01 -3.84
C ASP A 114 5.94 8.72 -4.52
N GLY A 115 4.72 8.23 -4.26
CA GLY A 115 4.22 7.01 -4.88
C GLY A 115 3.09 6.34 -4.13
N VAL A 116 2.85 5.08 -4.48
CA VAL A 116 1.82 4.21 -3.91
C VAL A 116 2.39 2.85 -3.56
N ASP A 117 1.89 2.28 -2.48
CA ASP A 117 2.09 0.91 -2.04
C ASP A 117 0.76 0.17 -2.11
N ILE A 118 0.71 -1.02 -2.70
CA ILE A 118 -0.51 -1.83 -2.81
C ILE A 118 -0.41 -2.99 -1.83
N ASP A 119 -1.35 -3.01 -0.89
CA ASP A 119 -1.45 -4.03 0.15
C ASP A 119 -2.77 -4.80 0.00
N TRP A 120 -2.82 -5.68 -0.99
CA TRP A 120 -4.00 -6.50 -1.26
C TRP A 120 -3.91 -7.84 -0.51
N GLU A 121 -4.75 -8.01 0.51
CA GLU A 121 -4.79 -9.21 1.37
C GLU A 121 -6.09 -9.99 1.24
N PHE A 122 -6.21 -10.96 0.30
CA PHE A 122 -5.22 -11.40 -0.70
C PHE A 122 -5.91 -11.68 -2.04
N PRO A 123 -5.20 -11.66 -3.17
CA PRO A 123 -5.73 -12.15 -4.44
C PRO A 123 -6.14 -13.61 -4.35
N VAL A 124 -7.22 -13.99 -5.03
CA VAL A 124 -7.76 -15.35 -5.18
C VAL A 124 -8.38 -15.94 -3.91
N SER A 125 -7.69 -15.89 -2.77
CA SER A 125 -8.19 -16.48 -1.52
C SER A 125 -7.44 -16.00 -0.29
N GLY A 126 -8.06 -16.10 0.87
CA GLY A 126 -7.53 -15.61 2.14
C GLY A 126 -8.05 -14.21 2.48
N GLY A 127 -7.44 -13.58 3.50
CA GLY A 127 -7.92 -12.31 4.03
C GLY A 127 -9.24 -12.44 4.81
N LEU A 128 -9.95 -11.34 4.97
CA LEU A 128 -11.24 -11.34 5.65
C LEU A 128 -12.31 -12.09 4.84
N PRO A 129 -13.24 -12.82 5.51
CA PRO A 129 -14.31 -13.54 4.84
C PRO A 129 -15.25 -12.63 4.01
N THR A 130 -15.25 -11.34 4.27
CA THR A 130 -16.03 -10.32 3.55
C THR A 130 -15.35 -9.84 2.28
N ASN A 131 -14.08 -10.17 2.07
CA ASN A 131 -13.35 -9.76 0.87
C ASN A 131 -13.87 -10.50 -0.36
N LYS A 132 -14.07 -9.74 -1.45
CA LYS A 132 -14.33 -10.33 -2.75
C LYS A 132 -13.05 -11.00 -3.25
N ALA A 133 -13.19 -12.20 -3.80
CA ALA A 133 -12.08 -12.97 -4.35
C ALA A 133 -12.53 -13.78 -5.56
N ARG A 134 -11.68 -13.88 -6.56
CA ARG A 134 -11.92 -14.59 -7.83
C ARG A 134 -10.65 -15.34 -8.23
N PRO A 135 -10.77 -16.49 -8.93
CA PRO A 135 -9.59 -17.18 -9.48
C PRO A 135 -8.76 -16.29 -10.41
N GLU A 136 -9.42 -15.39 -11.15
CA GLU A 136 -8.81 -14.45 -12.09
C GLU A 136 -7.98 -13.33 -11.41
N ASP A 137 -8.13 -13.15 -10.11
CA ASP A 137 -7.37 -12.15 -9.35
C ASP A 137 -5.87 -12.38 -9.47
N LYS A 138 -5.45 -13.61 -9.67
CA LYS A 138 -4.04 -13.96 -9.91
C LYS A 138 -3.44 -13.16 -11.08
N GLU A 139 -4.10 -13.21 -12.23
CA GLU A 139 -3.68 -12.48 -13.43
C GLU A 139 -4.05 -10.99 -13.32
N ASN A 140 -5.23 -10.70 -12.80
CA ASN A 140 -5.74 -9.35 -12.66
C ASN A 140 -4.87 -8.48 -11.74
N PHE A 141 -4.22 -9.07 -10.74
CA PHE A 141 -3.27 -8.35 -9.90
C PHE A 141 -2.05 -7.89 -10.71
N THR A 142 -1.51 -8.76 -11.56
CA THR A 142 -0.43 -8.39 -12.49
C THR A 142 -0.85 -7.26 -13.42
N LEU A 143 -2.07 -7.32 -13.97
CA LEU A 143 -2.61 -6.28 -14.85
C LEU A 143 -2.88 -4.96 -14.11
N LEU A 144 -3.31 -5.01 -12.86
CA LEU A 144 -3.50 -3.83 -12.01
C LEU A 144 -2.17 -3.10 -11.79
N LEU A 145 -1.12 -3.83 -11.42
CA LEU A 145 0.22 -3.28 -11.20
C LEU A 145 0.81 -2.70 -12.49
N LYS A 146 0.61 -3.37 -13.63
CA LYS A 146 0.97 -2.85 -14.94
C LYS A 146 0.28 -1.53 -15.23
N THR A 147 -1.04 -1.47 -15.05
CA THR A 147 -1.84 -0.25 -15.30
C THR A 147 -1.42 0.90 -14.38
N LEU A 148 -1.17 0.63 -13.10
CA LEU A 148 -0.64 1.62 -12.16
C LEU A 148 0.70 2.16 -12.64
N ARG A 149 1.64 1.30 -13.01
CA ARG A 149 2.97 1.70 -13.52
C ARG A 149 2.86 2.56 -14.77
N GLU A 150 1.99 2.19 -15.72
CA GLU A 150 1.75 2.98 -16.93
C GLU A 150 1.26 4.40 -16.59
N ILE A 151 0.22 4.51 -15.78
CA ILE A 151 -0.36 5.80 -15.38
C ILE A 151 0.62 6.67 -14.59
N LEU A 152 1.38 6.07 -13.66
CA LEU A 152 2.40 6.79 -12.90
C LEU A 152 3.52 7.32 -13.82
N ASN A 153 3.96 6.51 -14.80
CA ASN A 153 5.01 6.89 -15.73
C ASN A 153 4.60 7.98 -16.72
N GLU A 154 3.30 8.08 -17.04
CA GLU A 154 2.76 9.20 -17.87
C GLU A 154 2.94 10.55 -17.17
N GLU A 155 2.88 10.58 -15.83
CA GLU A 155 3.09 11.79 -15.04
C GLU A 155 4.56 12.02 -14.72
N ASN A 156 5.17 11.02 -14.04
CA ASN A 156 6.58 11.09 -13.62
C ASN A 156 7.11 9.68 -13.37
N LYS A 157 8.19 9.32 -14.05
CA LYS A 157 8.85 8.01 -13.93
C LYS A 157 9.53 7.78 -12.58
N ASP A 158 9.73 8.82 -11.77
CA ASP A 158 10.32 8.73 -10.44
C ASP A 158 9.28 8.41 -9.35
N LEU A 159 7.98 8.35 -9.71
CA LEU A 159 6.93 7.90 -8.79
C LEU A 159 7.08 6.41 -8.49
N LEU A 160 7.08 6.09 -7.22
CA LEU A 160 7.29 4.73 -6.74
C LEU A 160 6.00 3.91 -6.78
N LEU A 161 6.12 2.65 -7.18
CA LEU A 161 5.08 1.63 -7.05
C LEU A 161 5.66 0.44 -6.30
N THR A 162 5.09 0.14 -5.14
CA THR A 162 5.49 -0.98 -4.29
C THR A 162 4.30 -1.84 -3.91
N ILE A 163 4.57 -2.99 -3.35
CA ILE A 163 3.54 -3.85 -2.78
C ILE A 163 3.98 -4.39 -1.42
N ALA A 164 3.00 -4.67 -0.55
CA ALA A 164 3.15 -5.62 0.53
C ALA A 164 2.82 -7.02 -0.02
N ALA A 165 3.78 -7.93 0.02
CA ALA A 165 3.61 -9.27 -0.51
C ALA A 165 3.58 -10.32 0.61
N PRO A 166 2.69 -11.32 0.54
CA PRO A 166 2.67 -12.40 1.51
C PRO A 166 3.95 -13.25 1.41
N ALA A 167 4.38 -13.83 2.54
CA ALA A 167 5.47 -14.81 2.58
C ALA A 167 4.97 -16.27 2.62
N SER A 168 3.66 -16.47 2.64
CA SER A 168 3.02 -17.78 2.63
C SER A 168 3.08 -18.41 1.25
N TYR A 169 3.42 -19.71 1.18
CA TYR A 169 3.46 -20.50 -0.06
C TYR A 169 2.15 -20.39 -0.86
N THR A 170 1.01 -20.55 -0.20
CA THR A 170 -0.30 -20.52 -0.85
C THR A 170 -0.59 -19.18 -1.48
N GLN A 171 -0.37 -18.09 -0.75
CA GLN A 171 -0.63 -16.74 -1.23
C GLN A 171 0.33 -16.32 -2.34
N ILE A 172 1.59 -16.73 -2.28
CA ILE A 172 2.56 -16.48 -3.36
C ILE A 172 2.09 -17.18 -4.65
N HIS A 173 1.59 -18.41 -4.57
CA HIS A 173 1.08 -19.15 -5.73
C HIS A 173 -0.20 -18.54 -6.33
N ASN A 174 -0.94 -17.76 -5.55
CA ASN A 174 -2.11 -17.01 -6.00
C ASN A 174 -1.73 -15.70 -6.73
N THR A 175 -0.46 -15.44 -6.95
CA THR A 175 0.05 -14.28 -7.68
C THR A 175 1.08 -14.71 -8.73
N GLU A 176 1.60 -13.77 -9.50
CA GLU A 176 2.57 -14.01 -10.58
C GLU A 176 3.84 -13.16 -10.38
N PRO A 177 4.68 -13.43 -9.34
CA PRO A 177 5.86 -12.62 -9.04
C PRO A 177 6.85 -12.50 -10.19
N ASP A 178 6.98 -13.55 -11.00
CA ASP A 178 7.81 -13.62 -12.20
C ASP A 178 7.35 -12.65 -13.30
N LYS A 179 6.09 -12.22 -13.29
CA LYS A 179 5.53 -11.28 -14.26
C LYS A 179 5.44 -9.86 -13.73
N TYR A 180 4.95 -9.67 -12.48
CA TYR A 180 4.68 -8.32 -12.00
C TYR A 180 5.90 -7.57 -11.43
N HIS A 181 6.98 -8.29 -11.05
CA HIS A 181 8.15 -7.64 -10.44
C HIS A 181 8.75 -6.51 -11.28
N VAL A 182 8.63 -6.60 -12.60
CA VAL A 182 9.16 -5.59 -13.55
C VAL A 182 8.42 -4.25 -13.50
N PHE A 183 7.22 -4.21 -12.90
CA PHE A 183 6.45 -2.99 -12.72
C PHE A 183 6.73 -2.28 -11.40
N LEU A 184 7.47 -2.93 -10.48
CA LEU A 184 7.67 -2.49 -9.10
C LEU A 184 9.08 -1.93 -8.88
N ASP A 185 9.18 -0.96 -7.97
CA ASP A 185 10.48 -0.44 -7.51
C ASP A 185 11.10 -1.34 -6.44
N PHE A 186 10.27 -1.92 -5.58
CA PHE A 186 10.64 -2.96 -4.61
C PHE A 186 9.38 -3.61 -4.02
N ILE A 187 9.60 -4.71 -3.30
CA ILE A 187 8.56 -5.51 -2.64
C ILE A 187 8.82 -5.51 -1.13
N ASN A 188 7.80 -5.19 -0.34
CA ASN A 188 7.80 -5.34 1.11
C ASN A 188 7.25 -6.73 1.45
N LEU A 189 8.13 -7.65 1.83
CA LEU A 189 7.71 -9.01 2.11
C LEU A 189 7.24 -9.14 3.57
N MET A 190 5.98 -9.56 3.76
CA MET A 190 5.34 -9.74 5.07
C MET A 190 5.83 -11.04 5.74
N THR A 191 7.06 -11.04 6.25
CA THR A 191 7.70 -12.17 6.91
C THR A 191 7.38 -12.21 8.42
N TYR A 192 6.09 -12.13 8.75
CA TYR A 192 5.55 -12.13 10.10
C TYR A 192 4.18 -12.83 10.11
N ASP A 193 3.54 -12.93 11.27
CA ASP A 193 2.26 -13.61 11.48
C ASP A 193 2.26 -15.07 11.01
N PHE A 194 3.42 -15.75 11.09
CA PHE A 194 3.51 -17.18 10.79
C PHE A 194 2.87 -18.02 11.88
N HIS A 195 2.85 -17.51 13.10
CA HIS A 195 2.18 -18.08 14.27
C HIS A 195 1.51 -16.98 15.09
N GLY A 196 0.38 -17.33 15.73
CA GLY A 196 -0.37 -16.39 16.54
C GLY A 196 -1.31 -17.10 17.53
N ILE A 197 -2.25 -16.32 18.07
CA ILE A 197 -3.23 -16.84 19.05
C ILE A 197 -4.15 -17.93 18.49
N TRP A 198 -4.17 -18.12 17.19
CA TRP A 198 -4.89 -19.20 16.48
C TRP A 198 -4.16 -20.54 16.53
N ASP A 199 -2.88 -20.58 16.90
CA ASP A 199 -2.08 -21.79 16.97
C ASP A 199 -2.13 -22.43 18.34
N LYS A 200 -2.04 -23.77 18.36
CA LYS A 200 -1.98 -24.55 19.61
C LYS A 200 -0.57 -24.66 20.20
N TYR A 201 0.44 -24.31 19.42
CA TYR A 201 1.84 -24.45 19.76
C TYR A 201 2.59 -23.15 19.50
N THR A 202 3.60 -22.88 20.32
CA THR A 202 4.57 -21.82 20.05
C THR A 202 5.61 -22.31 19.03
N ASN A 203 6.23 -21.37 18.34
CA ASN A 203 7.40 -21.65 17.51
C ASN A 203 8.56 -22.21 18.32
#